data_87431ba667f334b684e1999c7aaa8540
#
_entry.id   87431ba667f334b684e1999c7aaa8540
#
_cell.length_a   1.000
_cell.length_b   1.000
_cell.length_c   1.000
_cell.angle_alpha   90.00
_cell.angle_beta   90.00
_cell.angle_gamma   90.00
#
_symmetry.space_group_name_H-M   'P 1'
#
loop_
_entity.id
_entity.type
_entity.pdbx_description
1 polymer ?
#
loop_
_entity_poly.entity_id
_entity_poly.type
_entity_poly.pdbx_seq_one_letter_code
_entity_poly.pdbx_strand_id
1 'polypeptide(L)'
;MNSRMNRPAMGIATVLSAQNKNTYWDFLTTFEAGNLKAIQLGVNKHFCGTAEINGSHPINEAESGVGYYSDIIVPIAQSLDGFTRQNYIVLAGEYQGSEWVTSTGYFYGQFRKPLFGIPPSNKMAFLRFGEFHKMENGKITETYVYLGLTELITALGRWPLASSSGYEGLVPGPATHDGILIESSAPQRSRASADLVEGMLKRLATEDAQWKPYWSNNMVWYGPGGLGTYSTIDAFDTFQRPFEKTFAGWGDGKADGVTGVGADCKAGDGNYAFLHGWKMITGVHVKPFLGIEPTGNRVFMRDCDWWRCSNGKIVENWCMLDTLHLALQLGRDVINEIS
;
A
#
# COMPACT_ATOMS: atom_id res chain seq x y z
N MET A 1 19.13 -11.89 -23.71
CA MET A 1 18.48 -10.61 -24.06
C MET A 1 17.43 -10.34 -23.01
N ASN A 2 17.58 -9.26 -22.28
CA ASN A 2 16.88 -8.99 -21.01
C ASN A 2 15.39 -8.76 -21.20
N SER A 3 14.54 -9.62 -20.62
CA SER A 3 13.09 -9.47 -20.49
C SER A 3 12.67 -8.22 -19.65
N ARG A 4 13.63 -7.52 -19.08
CA ARG A 4 13.41 -6.22 -18.37
C ARG A 4 12.99 -5.07 -19.29
N MET A 5 13.07 -5.22 -20.63
CA MET A 5 12.93 -4.10 -21.57
C MET A 5 11.50 -3.77 -22.00
N ASN A 6 10.48 -4.51 -21.60
CA ASN A 6 9.11 -4.31 -22.10
C ASN A 6 8.06 -4.06 -21.02
N ARG A 7 8.44 -3.54 -19.85
CA ARG A 7 7.43 -3.11 -18.88
C ARG A 7 6.89 -1.75 -19.27
N PRO A 8 5.57 -1.55 -19.26
CA PRO A 8 5.00 -0.22 -19.50
C PRO A 8 5.62 0.81 -18.57
N ALA A 9 5.93 1.98 -19.10
CA ALA A 9 6.44 3.10 -18.30
C ALA A 9 5.38 3.54 -17.28
N MET A 10 5.83 4.15 -16.18
CA MET A 10 4.90 4.80 -15.25
C MET A 10 4.08 5.87 -15.97
N GLY A 11 2.78 5.87 -15.68
CA GLY A 11 1.88 6.90 -16.12
C GLY A 11 2.06 8.22 -15.37
N ILE A 12 1.19 9.18 -15.65
CA ILE A 12 1.15 10.47 -14.94
C ILE A 12 -0.30 10.91 -14.72
N ALA A 13 -0.47 11.85 -13.81
CA ALA A 13 -1.74 12.57 -13.65
C ALA A 13 -2.12 13.33 -14.92
N THR A 14 -3.40 13.20 -15.30
CA THR A 14 -4.04 13.83 -16.45
C THR A 14 -5.09 14.85 -15.99
N VAL A 15 -5.74 15.54 -16.93
CA VAL A 15 -6.91 16.37 -16.61
C VAL A 15 -8.05 15.50 -16.06
N LEU A 16 -8.24 14.29 -16.61
CA LEU A 16 -9.26 13.35 -16.12
C LEU A 16 -8.91 12.84 -14.71
N SER A 17 -7.63 12.64 -14.41
CA SER A 17 -7.18 12.29 -13.06
C SER A 17 -7.61 13.33 -12.03
N ALA A 18 -7.53 14.64 -12.34
CA ALA A 18 -8.01 15.70 -11.46
C ALA A 18 -9.53 15.65 -11.26
N GLN A 19 -10.32 15.38 -12.31
CA GLN A 19 -11.75 15.19 -12.20
C GLN A 19 -12.10 13.97 -11.33
N ASN A 20 -11.38 12.87 -11.50
CA ASN A 20 -11.55 11.66 -10.71
C ASN A 20 -11.18 11.88 -9.24
N LYS A 21 -10.14 12.66 -8.93
CA LYS A 21 -9.81 13.06 -7.54
C LYS A 21 -10.95 13.84 -6.89
N ASN A 22 -11.57 14.77 -7.60
CA ASN A 22 -12.73 15.50 -7.08
C ASN A 22 -13.92 14.58 -6.82
N THR A 23 -14.22 13.66 -7.73
CA THR A 23 -15.28 12.65 -7.55
C THR A 23 -14.99 11.75 -6.34
N TYR A 24 -13.74 11.33 -6.19
CA TYR A 24 -13.31 10.53 -5.04
C TYR A 24 -13.34 11.35 -3.74
N TRP A 25 -12.98 12.62 -3.78
CA TRP A 25 -13.06 13.51 -2.62
C TRP A 25 -14.51 13.67 -2.14
N ASP A 26 -15.48 13.81 -3.05
CA ASP A 26 -16.91 13.80 -2.72
C ASP A 26 -17.31 12.51 -1.97
N PHE A 27 -16.76 11.36 -2.38
CA PHE A 27 -16.97 10.12 -1.65
C PHE A 27 -16.33 10.18 -0.24
N LEU A 28 -15.12 10.70 -0.11
CA LEU A 28 -14.43 10.81 1.18
C LEU A 28 -15.17 11.70 2.18
N THR A 29 -15.87 12.75 1.74
CA THR A 29 -16.68 13.62 2.63
C THR A 29 -17.80 12.86 3.33
N THR A 30 -18.24 11.72 2.81
CA THR A 30 -19.26 10.89 3.46
C THR A 30 -18.81 10.30 4.79
N PHE A 31 -17.49 10.20 5.01
CA PHE A 31 -16.90 9.72 6.27
C PHE A 31 -16.92 10.80 7.37
N GLU A 32 -16.96 12.09 7.01
CA GLU A 32 -16.99 13.21 7.97
C GLU A 32 -18.27 13.19 8.82
N ALA A 33 -19.36 12.67 8.29
CA ALA A 33 -20.62 12.53 9.02
C ALA A 33 -20.53 11.53 10.20
N GLY A 34 -19.47 10.71 10.26
CA GLY A 34 -19.23 9.73 11.32
C GLY A 34 -20.30 8.62 11.42
N ASN A 35 -21.16 8.47 10.40
CA ASN A 35 -22.22 7.47 10.43
C ASN A 35 -22.22 6.57 9.19
N LEU A 36 -22.45 5.28 9.43
CA LEU A 36 -22.44 4.24 8.43
C LEU A 36 -23.46 4.45 7.30
N LYS A 37 -24.61 5.10 7.58
CA LYS A 37 -25.63 5.34 6.55
C LYS A 37 -25.15 6.34 5.49
N ALA A 38 -24.44 7.40 5.89
CA ALA A 38 -23.84 8.33 4.94
C ALA A 38 -22.80 7.65 4.06
N ILE A 39 -21.95 6.82 4.65
CA ILE A 39 -20.93 6.05 3.92
C ILE A 39 -21.59 5.07 2.93
N GLN A 40 -22.63 4.36 3.34
CA GLN A 40 -23.39 3.46 2.46
C GLN A 40 -23.98 4.19 1.25
N LEU A 41 -24.57 5.37 1.47
CA LEU A 41 -25.08 6.20 0.38
C LEU A 41 -23.95 6.67 -0.54
N GLY A 42 -22.78 7.01 0.02
CA GLY A 42 -21.57 7.33 -0.73
C GLY A 42 -21.12 6.17 -1.62
N VAL A 43 -21.04 4.96 -1.06
CA VAL A 43 -20.70 3.75 -1.85
C VAL A 43 -21.70 3.55 -2.99
N ASN A 44 -23.00 3.60 -2.72
CA ASN A 44 -24.04 3.44 -3.74
C ASN A 44 -23.96 4.53 -4.84
N LYS A 45 -23.54 5.74 -4.49
CA LYS A 45 -23.36 6.85 -5.43
C LYS A 45 -22.12 6.70 -6.29
N HIS A 46 -20.98 6.31 -5.72
CA HIS A 46 -19.68 6.42 -6.36
C HIS A 46 -19.12 5.10 -6.90
N PHE A 47 -19.55 3.95 -6.39
CA PHE A 47 -19.13 2.65 -6.90
C PHE A 47 -20.05 2.14 -7.99
N CYS A 48 -19.51 1.40 -8.94
CA CYS A 48 -20.29 0.55 -9.83
C CYS A 48 -20.87 -0.62 -9.01
N GLY A 49 -22.12 -1.01 -9.28
CA GLY A 49 -22.74 -2.15 -8.59
C GLY A 49 -21.99 -3.48 -8.79
N THR A 50 -21.24 -3.58 -9.88
CA THR A 50 -20.40 -4.75 -10.24
C THR A 50 -18.91 -4.49 -9.98
N ALA A 51 -18.56 -3.48 -9.16
CA ALA A 51 -17.15 -3.18 -8.87
C ALA A 51 -16.46 -4.36 -8.21
N GLU A 52 -15.24 -4.67 -8.65
CA GLU A 52 -14.39 -5.68 -8.04
C GLU A 52 -13.74 -5.10 -6.78
N ILE A 53 -13.86 -5.81 -5.65
CA ILE A 53 -13.31 -5.36 -4.37
C ILE A 53 -12.33 -6.40 -3.86
N ASN A 54 -11.10 -5.97 -3.64
CA ASN A 54 -10.01 -6.77 -3.13
C ASN A 54 -9.47 -6.15 -1.84
N GLY A 55 -9.45 -6.91 -0.75
CA GLY A 55 -8.91 -6.50 0.54
C GLY A 55 -7.71 -7.35 0.95
N SER A 56 -6.77 -6.79 1.73
CA SER A 56 -5.71 -7.57 2.33
C SER A 56 -6.28 -8.69 3.21
N HIS A 57 -5.47 -9.75 3.45
CA HIS A 57 -5.89 -10.87 4.31
C HIS A 57 -6.31 -10.36 5.71
N PRO A 58 -7.44 -10.86 6.28
CA PRO A 58 -8.23 -12.03 5.87
C PRO A 58 -9.42 -11.75 4.96
N ILE A 59 -9.62 -10.52 4.49
CA ILE A 59 -10.77 -10.16 3.63
C ILE A 59 -10.66 -10.87 2.27
N ASN A 60 -9.52 -10.73 1.60
CA ASN A 60 -9.20 -11.22 0.26
C ASN A 60 -10.12 -10.65 -0.82
N GLU A 61 -11.19 -11.32 -1.21
CA GLU A 61 -12.13 -10.88 -2.21
C GLU A 61 -13.50 -10.64 -1.57
N ALA A 62 -14.11 -9.49 -1.86
CA ALA A 62 -15.46 -9.15 -1.44
C ALA A 62 -16.39 -9.09 -2.66
N GLU A 63 -17.64 -9.54 -2.49
CA GLU A 63 -18.60 -9.57 -3.57
C GLU A 63 -19.14 -8.16 -3.88
N SER A 64 -18.82 -7.64 -5.07
CA SER A 64 -19.36 -6.39 -5.64
C SER A 64 -19.03 -5.09 -4.86
N GLY A 65 -19.40 -3.94 -5.40
CA GLY A 65 -19.18 -2.62 -4.78
C GLY A 65 -19.75 -2.49 -3.36
N VAL A 66 -20.81 -3.25 -3.03
CA VAL A 66 -21.38 -3.30 -1.66
C VAL A 66 -20.41 -3.92 -0.68
N GLY A 67 -19.55 -4.85 -1.10
CA GLY A 67 -18.54 -5.51 -0.27
C GLY A 67 -17.52 -4.52 0.32
N TYR A 68 -17.20 -3.43 -0.38
CA TYR A 68 -16.39 -2.37 0.24
C TYR A 68 -17.04 -1.84 1.52
N TYR A 69 -18.36 -1.65 1.52
CA TYR A 69 -19.08 -1.20 2.71
C TYR A 69 -19.26 -2.31 3.74
N SER A 70 -19.83 -3.47 3.33
CA SER A 70 -20.24 -4.54 4.26
C SER A 70 -19.07 -5.29 4.88
N ASP A 71 -18.01 -5.57 4.09
CA ASP A 71 -16.96 -6.51 4.48
C ASP A 71 -15.69 -5.78 4.95
N ILE A 72 -15.55 -4.48 4.62
CA ILE A 72 -14.39 -3.67 5.01
C ILE A 72 -14.81 -2.58 6.00
N ILE A 73 -15.65 -1.64 5.58
CA ILE A 73 -15.93 -0.44 6.39
C ILE A 73 -16.78 -0.76 7.63
N VAL A 74 -17.82 -1.56 7.49
CA VAL A 74 -18.69 -1.90 8.64
C VAL A 74 -17.94 -2.62 9.76
N PRO A 75 -17.13 -3.67 9.51
CA PRO A 75 -16.33 -4.29 10.56
C PRO A 75 -15.37 -3.32 11.25
N ILE A 76 -14.69 -2.47 10.49
CA ILE A 76 -13.76 -1.47 11.03
C ILE A 76 -14.52 -0.48 11.93
N ALA A 77 -15.61 0.10 11.42
CA ALA A 77 -16.40 1.09 12.16
C ALA A 77 -17.07 0.51 13.40
N GLN A 78 -17.48 -0.77 13.38
CA GLN A 78 -18.04 -1.45 14.54
C GLN A 78 -17.00 -1.80 15.60
N SER A 79 -15.74 -1.97 15.20
CA SER A 79 -14.64 -2.28 16.10
C SER A 79 -14.04 -1.03 16.76
N LEU A 80 -14.12 0.12 16.11
CA LEU A 80 -13.55 1.39 16.54
C LEU A 80 -14.67 2.34 17.02
N ASP A 81 -14.87 2.43 18.32
CA ASP A 81 -15.80 3.40 18.90
C ASP A 81 -15.28 4.83 18.66
N GLY A 82 -16.11 5.72 18.14
CA GLY A 82 -15.69 7.01 17.61
C GLY A 82 -14.96 6.91 16.27
N PHE A 83 -15.32 5.93 15.45
CA PHE A 83 -14.73 5.69 14.12
C PHE A 83 -14.57 6.97 13.32
N THR A 84 -13.35 7.21 12.88
CA THR A 84 -12.97 8.37 12.07
C THR A 84 -11.99 7.89 10.97
N ARG A 85 -12.10 8.50 9.80
CA ARG A 85 -11.15 8.35 8.70
C ARG A 85 -10.38 9.65 8.51
N GLN A 86 -9.06 9.55 8.37
CA GLN A 86 -8.19 10.68 8.04
C GLN A 86 -7.23 10.26 6.91
N ASN A 87 -7.27 11.00 5.80
CA ASN A 87 -6.33 10.82 4.71
C ASN A 87 -5.16 11.79 4.88
N TYR A 88 -3.96 11.40 4.47
CA TYR A 88 -2.79 12.30 4.39
C TYR A 88 -2.12 12.29 3.01
N ILE A 89 -2.47 11.33 2.12
CA ILE A 89 -2.12 11.33 0.70
C ILE A 89 -3.38 11.02 -0.11
N VAL A 90 -3.62 11.79 -1.17
CA VAL A 90 -4.62 11.53 -2.21
C VAL A 90 -3.98 11.92 -3.54
N LEU A 91 -3.83 10.96 -4.45
CA LEU A 91 -3.19 11.13 -5.75
C LEU A 91 -4.02 10.45 -6.83
N ALA A 92 -3.74 10.78 -8.10
CA ALA A 92 -4.32 10.06 -9.22
C ALA A 92 -3.39 10.05 -10.43
N GLY A 93 -3.63 9.13 -11.35
CA GLY A 93 -2.89 9.07 -12.60
C GLY A 93 -3.45 8.05 -13.57
N GLU A 94 -3.13 8.21 -14.83
CA GLU A 94 -3.44 7.23 -15.86
C GLU A 94 -2.31 6.19 -15.93
N TYR A 95 -2.66 4.93 -16.06
CA TYR A 95 -1.72 3.84 -16.33
C TYR A 95 -2.34 2.83 -17.31
N GLN A 96 -1.69 2.62 -18.45
CA GLN A 96 -2.12 1.68 -19.50
C GLN A 96 -3.58 1.89 -19.97
N GLY A 97 -3.99 3.14 -20.13
CA GLY A 97 -5.34 3.49 -20.58
C GLY A 97 -6.40 3.43 -19.47
N SER A 98 -6.04 3.17 -18.24
CA SER A 98 -6.93 3.17 -17.08
C SER A 98 -6.60 4.33 -16.14
N GLU A 99 -7.64 5.00 -15.63
CA GLU A 99 -7.50 6.06 -14.62
C GLU A 99 -7.60 5.44 -13.22
N TRP A 100 -6.69 5.87 -12.36
CA TRP A 100 -6.59 5.41 -10.98
C TRP A 100 -6.58 6.58 -10.01
N VAL A 101 -7.27 6.41 -8.89
CA VAL A 101 -7.16 7.30 -7.72
C VAL A 101 -6.69 6.46 -6.54
N THR A 102 -5.79 7.01 -5.75
CA THR A 102 -5.26 6.34 -4.57
C THR A 102 -5.25 7.25 -3.36
N SER A 103 -5.42 6.66 -2.20
CA SER A 103 -5.25 7.36 -0.92
C SER A 103 -4.63 6.47 0.14
N THR A 104 -3.96 7.12 1.11
CA THR A 104 -3.53 6.45 2.33
C THR A 104 -3.75 7.38 3.52
N GLY A 105 -3.91 6.77 4.69
CA GLY A 105 -4.25 7.46 5.91
C GLY A 105 -4.52 6.49 7.06
N TYR A 106 -5.40 6.89 7.96
CA TYR A 106 -5.81 6.08 9.11
C TYR A 106 -7.32 6.03 9.27
N PHE A 107 -7.82 4.83 9.60
CA PHE A 107 -9.01 4.68 10.40
C PHE A 107 -8.60 4.67 11.87
N TYR A 108 -9.30 5.38 12.73
CA TYR A 108 -8.98 5.40 14.15
C TYR A 108 -10.22 5.55 15.04
N GLY A 109 -10.07 5.16 16.28
CA GLY A 109 -11.10 5.18 17.32
C GLY A 109 -10.67 4.35 18.52
N GLN A 110 -11.56 4.21 19.51
CA GLN A 110 -11.32 3.31 20.64
C GLN A 110 -11.59 1.88 20.21
N PHE A 111 -10.57 1.02 20.19
CA PHE A 111 -10.67 -0.37 19.74
C PHE A 111 -11.37 -1.23 20.79
N ARG A 112 -12.69 -1.39 20.64
CA ARG A 112 -13.58 -1.99 21.64
C ARG A 112 -14.08 -3.38 21.31
N LYS A 113 -14.13 -3.77 20.04
CA LYS A 113 -14.59 -5.08 19.60
C LYS A 113 -13.56 -5.73 18.69
N PRO A 114 -13.52 -7.08 18.62
CA PRO A 114 -12.59 -7.77 17.72
C PRO A 114 -12.72 -7.28 16.27
N LEU A 115 -11.58 -7.15 15.58
CA LEU A 115 -11.51 -6.82 14.17
C LEU A 115 -10.79 -7.94 13.42
N PHE A 116 -11.48 -8.64 12.53
CA PHE A 116 -10.91 -9.73 11.72
C PHE A 116 -10.14 -10.79 12.54
N GLY A 117 -10.65 -11.15 13.72
CA GLY A 117 -10.00 -12.10 14.64
C GLY A 117 -9.00 -11.46 15.61
N ILE A 118 -8.59 -10.18 15.40
CA ILE A 118 -7.69 -9.48 16.30
C ILE A 118 -8.46 -8.99 17.53
N PRO A 119 -8.06 -9.37 18.77
CA PRO A 119 -8.77 -8.97 19.99
C PRO A 119 -8.60 -7.47 20.29
N PRO A 120 -9.61 -6.82 20.94
CA PRO A 120 -9.57 -5.40 21.22
C PRO A 120 -8.55 -5.03 22.30
N SER A 121 -7.97 -3.83 22.19
CA SER A 121 -7.07 -3.27 23.21
C SER A 121 -7.81 -2.49 24.30
N ASN A 122 -9.04 -2.08 24.05
CA ASN A 122 -9.76 -1.09 24.85
C ASN A 122 -9.07 0.29 24.95
N LYS A 123 -8.15 0.57 24.02
CA LYS A 123 -7.42 1.83 23.92
C LYS A 123 -7.67 2.45 22.54
N MET A 124 -7.22 3.69 22.37
CA MET A 124 -7.13 4.32 21.05
C MET A 124 -6.27 3.47 20.13
N ALA A 125 -6.74 3.23 18.93
CA ALA A 125 -6.00 2.51 17.90
C ALA A 125 -6.04 3.27 16.58
N PHE A 126 -4.98 3.11 15.80
CA PHE A 126 -4.81 3.64 14.46
C PHE A 126 -4.60 2.48 13.51
N LEU A 127 -5.54 2.28 12.61
CA LEU A 127 -5.45 1.28 11.54
C LEU A 127 -5.06 1.99 10.25
N ARG A 128 -3.79 1.87 9.85
CA ARG A 128 -3.33 2.42 8.58
C ARG A 128 -4.05 1.73 7.43
N PHE A 129 -4.37 2.48 6.39
CA PHE A 129 -4.93 1.94 5.16
C PHE A 129 -4.22 2.49 3.94
N GLY A 130 -4.29 1.72 2.84
CA GLY A 130 -3.97 2.15 1.49
C GLY A 130 -5.07 1.69 0.56
N GLU A 131 -5.56 2.58 -0.29
CA GLU A 131 -6.63 2.28 -1.23
C GLU A 131 -6.23 2.70 -2.65
N PHE A 132 -6.57 1.84 -3.60
CA PHE A 132 -6.40 2.08 -5.03
C PHE A 132 -7.71 1.78 -5.73
N HIS A 133 -8.20 2.75 -6.49
CA HIS A 133 -9.49 2.70 -7.14
C HIS A 133 -9.33 2.97 -8.63
N LYS A 134 -9.74 2.04 -9.47
CA LYS A 134 -9.88 2.25 -10.90
C LYS A 134 -11.17 3.00 -11.16
N MET A 135 -11.07 4.04 -11.99
CA MET A 135 -12.18 4.95 -12.26
C MET A 135 -12.62 4.86 -13.73
N GLU A 136 -13.89 4.60 -13.95
CA GLU A 136 -14.48 4.59 -15.29
C GLU A 136 -15.80 5.37 -15.27
N ASN A 137 -15.94 6.36 -16.16
CA ASN A 137 -17.17 7.18 -16.29
C ASN A 137 -17.61 7.81 -14.95
N GLY A 138 -16.67 8.26 -14.13
CA GLY A 138 -16.94 8.86 -12.83
C GLY A 138 -17.40 7.88 -11.75
N LYS A 139 -17.19 6.57 -11.95
CA LYS A 139 -17.48 5.51 -10.97
C LYS A 139 -16.23 4.69 -10.66
N ILE A 140 -16.18 4.17 -9.45
CA ILE A 140 -15.20 3.18 -9.04
C ILE A 140 -15.64 1.81 -9.56
N THR A 141 -14.81 1.16 -10.37
CA THR A 141 -15.08 -0.15 -10.99
C THR A 141 -14.22 -1.26 -10.42
N GLU A 142 -13.10 -0.91 -9.79
CA GLU A 142 -12.18 -1.87 -9.18
C GLU A 142 -11.50 -1.21 -7.98
N THR A 143 -11.32 -1.96 -6.90
CA THR A 143 -10.76 -1.43 -5.65
C THR A 143 -9.82 -2.44 -5.02
N TYR A 144 -8.68 -1.93 -4.54
CA TYR A 144 -7.74 -2.67 -3.69
C TYR A 144 -7.56 -1.93 -2.38
N VAL A 145 -7.75 -2.64 -1.26
CA VAL A 145 -7.63 -2.10 0.09
C VAL A 145 -6.56 -2.85 0.86
N TYR A 146 -5.54 -2.13 1.27
CA TYR A 146 -4.47 -2.60 2.15
C TYR A 146 -4.77 -2.10 3.57
N LEU A 147 -4.72 -2.99 4.55
CA LEU A 147 -4.94 -2.65 5.97
C LEU A 147 -3.69 -2.98 6.78
N GLY A 148 -3.24 -2.05 7.60
CA GLY A 148 -2.12 -2.19 8.52
C GLY A 148 -2.47 -3.05 9.75
N LEU A 149 -3.00 -4.25 9.52
CA LEU A 149 -3.38 -5.16 10.60
C LEU A 149 -2.16 -5.62 11.40
N THR A 150 -1.00 -5.76 10.75
CA THR A 150 0.27 -6.08 11.43
C THR A 150 0.70 -4.99 12.39
N GLU A 151 0.49 -3.72 12.03
CA GLU A 151 0.74 -2.56 12.90
C GLU A 151 -0.18 -2.59 14.13
N LEU A 152 -1.45 -2.94 13.93
CA LEU A 152 -2.42 -3.10 15.02
C LEU A 152 -2.01 -4.23 15.97
N ILE A 153 -1.62 -5.40 15.43
CA ILE A 153 -1.16 -6.56 16.23
C ILE A 153 0.12 -6.21 17.00
N THR A 154 1.06 -5.52 16.36
CA THR A 154 2.31 -5.07 17.01
C THR A 154 2.03 -4.08 18.14
N ALA A 155 1.13 -3.11 17.91
CA ALA A 155 0.73 -2.15 18.93
C ALA A 155 0.02 -2.79 20.14
N LEU A 156 -0.58 -3.97 19.96
CA LEU A 156 -1.13 -4.78 21.06
C LEU A 156 -0.07 -5.56 21.84
N GLY A 157 1.19 -5.57 21.38
CA GLY A 157 2.25 -6.41 21.94
C GLY A 157 2.02 -7.91 21.69
N ARG A 158 1.27 -8.27 20.65
CA ARG A 158 0.91 -9.67 20.32
C ARG A 158 1.56 -10.19 19.03
N TRP A 159 2.52 -9.46 18.47
CA TRP A 159 3.23 -9.90 17.28
C TRP A 159 3.98 -11.21 17.54
N PRO A 160 3.63 -12.33 16.88
CA PRO A 160 4.19 -13.65 17.24
C PRO A 160 5.45 -14.01 16.46
N LEU A 161 5.84 -13.20 15.48
CA LEU A 161 7.02 -13.41 14.65
C LEU A 161 8.21 -12.61 15.19
N ALA A 162 9.40 -12.75 14.56
CA ALA A 162 10.56 -11.99 14.98
C ALA A 162 10.33 -10.48 14.87
N SER A 163 10.84 -9.76 15.85
CA SER A 163 10.77 -8.30 15.87
C SER A 163 11.60 -7.69 14.74
N SER A 164 11.09 -6.63 14.15
CA SER A 164 11.84 -5.79 13.23
C SER A 164 12.97 -5.03 13.94
N SER A 165 14.02 -4.67 13.19
CA SER A 165 15.02 -3.69 13.63
C SER A 165 14.60 -2.24 13.34
N GLY A 166 13.54 -2.04 12.57
CA GLY A 166 12.95 -0.73 12.28
C GLY A 166 12.09 -0.22 13.44
N TYR A 167 11.78 1.08 13.40
CA TYR A 167 10.86 1.69 14.36
C TYR A 167 9.43 1.24 14.10
N GLU A 168 8.78 0.77 15.15
CA GLU A 168 7.35 0.42 15.14
C GLU A 168 6.53 1.53 15.81
N GLY A 169 5.56 2.07 15.11
CA GLY A 169 4.71 3.14 15.66
C GLY A 169 3.89 3.83 14.58
N LEU A 170 3.32 4.98 14.96
CA LEU A 170 2.49 5.77 14.06
C LEU A 170 3.32 6.34 12.91
N VAL A 171 2.88 6.07 11.69
CA VAL A 171 3.47 6.60 10.46
C VAL A 171 2.88 7.98 10.15
N PRO A 172 3.68 9.06 10.10
CA PRO A 172 3.16 10.38 9.80
C PRO A 172 2.79 10.52 8.32
N GLY A 173 1.98 11.53 8.01
CA GLY A 173 1.82 12.02 6.64
C GLY A 173 3.08 12.75 6.17
N PRO A 174 3.09 13.23 4.89
CA PRO A 174 4.23 13.95 4.33
C PRO A 174 4.70 15.12 5.20
N ALA A 175 6.02 15.24 5.38
CA ALA A 175 6.63 16.30 6.17
C ALA A 175 6.29 17.72 5.66
N THR A 176 5.92 17.83 4.40
CA THR A 176 5.50 19.08 3.74
C THR A 176 4.02 19.37 3.84
N HIS A 177 3.20 18.45 4.40
CA HIS A 177 1.74 18.55 4.53
C HIS A 177 0.99 18.80 3.20
N ASP A 178 1.57 18.40 2.06
CA ASP A 178 1.07 18.64 0.71
C ASP A 178 0.69 17.35 -0.04
N GLY A 179 0.40 16.25 0.68
CA GLY A 179 0.10 14.95 0.06
C GLY A 179 -1.33 14.84 -0.52
N ILE A 180 -2.24 15.76 -0.21
CA ILE A 180 -3.61 15.76 -0.73
C ILE A 180 -3.66 16.66 -1.97
N LEU A 181 -3.52 16.04 -3.16
CA LEU A 181 -3.47 16.76 -4.43
C LEU A 181 -4.83 16.67 -5.15
N ILE A 182 -5.78 17.54 -4.82
CA ILE A 182 -7.11 17.53 -5.47
C ILE A 182 -7.07 18.20 -6.85
N GLU A 183 -6.24 19.23 -7.00
CA GLU A 183 -6.10 19.97 -8.25
C GLU A 183 -5.22 19.23 -9.28
N SER A 184 -5.21 19.76 -10.50
CA SER A 184 -4.32 19.26 -11.56
C SER A 184 -2.87 19.57 -11.25
N SER A 185 -2.02 18.56 -11.34
CA SER A 185 -0.57 18.72 -11.24
C SER A 185 0.05 19.09 -12.58
N ALA A 186 1.16 19.84 -12.54
CA ALA A 186 1.94 20.13 -13.75
C ALA A 186 2.50 18.83 -14.37
N PRO A 187 2.22 18.52 -15.64
CA PRO A 187 2.62 17.26 -16.27
C PRO A 187 4.12 16.98 -16.21
N GLN A 188 4.94 18.03 -16.36
CA GLN A 188 6.40 17.91 -16.33
C GLN A 188 6.88 17.47 -14.94
N ARG A 189 6.24 17.95 -13.85
CA ARG A 189 6.57 17.57 -12.48
C ARG A 189 6.15 16.14 -12.20
N SER A 190 4.95 15.77 -12.62
CA SER A 190 4.44 14.38 -12.51
C SER A 190 5.35 13.40 -13.26
N ARG A 191 5.80 13.77 -14.47
CA ARG A 191 6.74 12.96 -15.26
C ARG A 191 8.09 12.83 -14.56
N ALA A 192 8.64 13.91 -14.01
CA ALA A 192 9.92 13.87 -13.30
C ALA A 192 9.88 12.95 -12.08
N SER A 193 8.77 12.96 -11.31
CA SER A 193 8.58 12.04 -10.18
C SER A 193 8.41 10.60 -10.64
N ALA A 194 7.63 10.36 -11.69
CA ALA A 194 7.44 9.03 -12.28
C ALA A 194 8.77 8.45 -12.79
N ASP A 195 9.54 9.21 -13.54
CA ASP A 195 10.82 8.75 -14.13
C ASP A 195 11.86 8.47 -13.04
N LEU A 196 11.90 9.28 -11.97
CA LEU A 196 12.79 9.08 -10.84
C LEU A 196 12.49 7.75 -10.12
N VAL A 197 11.20 7.52 -9.77
CA VAL A 197 10.78 6.31 -9.08
C VAL A 197 10.93 5.09 -9.98
N GLU A 198 10.53 5.18 -11.25
CA GLU A 198 10.72 4.09 -12.20
C GLU A 198 12.19 3.73 -12.42
N GLY A 199 13.06 4.71 -12.45
CA GLY A 199 14.51 4.51 -12.51
C GLY A 199 15.02 3.73 -11.30
N MET A 200 14.54 4.04 -10.10
CA MET A 200 14.82 3.33 -8.86
C MET A 200 14.31 1.89 -8.91
N LEU A 201 13.03 1.69 -9.26
CA LEU A 201 12.40 0.37 -9.32
C LEU A 201 13.11 -0.59 -10.29
N LYS A 202 13.62 -0.09 -11.41
CA LYS A 202 14.43 -0.88 -12.36
C LYS A 202 15.78 -1.35 -11.79
N ARG A 203 16.20 -0.78 -10.67
CA ARG A 203 17.49 -1.06 -10.01
C ARG A 203 17.35 -1.84 -8.71
N LEU A 204 16.13 -2.16 -8.29
CA LEU A 204 15.89 -3.09 -7.19
C LEU A 204 16.43 -4.48 -7.53
N ALA A 205 16.83 -5.22 -6.50
CA ALA A 205 17.41 -6.55 -6.61
C ALA A 205 18.68 -6.63 -7.49
N THR A 206 19.43 -5.53 -7.61
CA THR A 206 20.77 -5.54 -8.21
C THR A 206 21.83 -5.76 -7.14
N GLU A 207 22.88 -6.54 -7.46
CA GLU A 207 23.92 -6.93 -6.47
C GLU A 207 24.64 -5.73 -5.84
N ASP A 208 24.82 -4.65 -6.60
CA ASP A 208 25.54 -3.44 -6.22
C ASP A 208 24.63 -2.32 -5.68
N ALA A 209 23.36 -2.63 -5.40
CA ALA A 209 22.37 -1.68 -4.86
C ALA A 209 22.27 -0.36 -5.65
N GLN A 210 22.23 -0.46 -6.99
CA GLN A 210 22.15 0.71 -7.90
C GLN A 210 20.88 1.56 -7.70
N TRP A 211 19.94 1.14 -6.87
CA TRP A 211 18.76 1.90 -6.47
C TRP A 211 19.08 3.05 -5.50
N LYS A 212 20.17 2.96 -4.70
CA LYS A 212 20.55 3.97 -3.69
C LYS A 212 20.70 5.39 -4.25
N PRO A 213 21.32 5.61 -5.42
CA PRO A 213 21.49 6.96 -5.96
C PRO A 213 20.20 7.74 -6.25
N TYR A 214 19.06 7.08 -6.31
CA TYR A 214 17.76 7.72 -6.52
C TYR A 214 17.20 8.35 -5.23
N TRP A 215 17.71 7.95 -4.08
CA TRP A 215 17.25 8.38 -2.78
C TRP A 215 18.11 9.50 -2.18
N SER A 216 17.48 10.30 -1.31
CA SER A 216 18.21 11.19 -0.43
C SER A 216 18.91 10.38 0.67
N ASN A 217 20.09 10.83 1.13
CA ASN A 217 20.74 10.18 2.26
C ASN A 217 19.91 10.23 3.54
N ASN A 218 19.12 11.29 3.73
CA ASN A 218 18.24 11.51 4.88
C ASN A 218 16.79 11.10 4.60
N MET A 219 16.58 10.09 3.74
CA MET A 219 15.27 9.58 3.42
C MET A 219 14.60 8.90 4.62
N VAL A 220 13.28 8.74 4.54
CA VAL A 220 12.52 7.88 5.45
C VAL A 220 11.69 6.89 4.63
N TRP A 221 11.82 5.62 4.98
CA TRP A 221 10.96 4.55 4.50
C TRP A 221 10.03 4.11 5.63
N TYR A 222 8.74 4.37 5.47
CA TYR A 222 7.70 3.98 6.41
C TYR A 222 7.15 2.60 6.02
N GLY A 223 7.75 1.56 6.56
CA GLY A 223 7.37 0.18 6.27
C GLY A 223 6.13 -0.28 7.04
N PRO A 224 5.60 -1.47 6.70
CA PRO A 224 4.49 -2.08 7.41
C PRO A 224 4.93 -2.61 8.79
N GLY A 225 3.97 -2.84 9.67
CA GLY A 225 4.20 -3.48 10.96
C GLY A 225 4.87 -4.85 10.82
N GLY A 226 5.79 -5.14 11.72
CA GLY A 226 6.68 -6.31 11.67
C GLY A 226 7.95 -6.09 10.85
N LEU A 227 7.97 -5.12 9.91
CA LEU A 227 9.16 -4.69 9.17
C LEU A 227 9.70 -3.36 9.69
N GLY A 228 8.81 -2.45 10.11
CA GLY A 228 9.13 -1.19 10.75
C GLY A 228 9.63 -0.09 9.81
N THR A 229 9.90 1.07 10.37
CA THR A 229 10.34 2.29 9.68
C THR A 229 11.85 2.47 9.82
N TYR A 230 12.49 2.91 8.73
CA TYR A 230 13.93 3.22 8.68
C TYR A 230 14.15 4.65 8.20
N SER A 231 15.01 5.36 8.88
CA SER A 231 15.52 6.67 8.44
C SER A 231 16.97 6.55 8.01
N THR A 232 17.38 7.33 7.01
CA THR A 232 18.63 7.26 6.27
C THR A 232 18.75 6.06 5.33
N ILE A 233 19.43 6.30 4.22
CA ILE A 233 19.63 5.29 3.17
C ILE A 233 20.44 4.08 3.67
N ASP A 234 21.38 4.29 4.60
CA ASP A 234 22.20 3.22 5.13
C ASP A 234 21.43 2.35 6.12
N ALA A 235 20.58 2.95 6.97
CA ALA A 235 19.71 2.17 7.85
C ALA A 235 18.69 1.35 7.03
N PHE A 236 18.09 1.94 5.99
CA PHE A 236 17.18 1.22 5.10
C PHE A 236 17.87 0.06 4.35
N ASP A 237 19.12 0.23 3.94
CA ASP A 237 19.91 -0.83 3.28
C ASP A 237 20.09 -2.07 4.17
N THR A 238 20.09 -1.92 5.48
CA THR A 238 20.17 -3.07 6.41
C THR A 238 18.94 -3.97 6.38
N PHE A 239 17.81 -3.43 5.96
CA PHE A 239 16.57 -4.17 5.70
C PHE A 239 16.47 -4.60 4.24
N GLN A 240 16.61 -3.66 3.29
CA GLN A 240 16.30 -3.87 1.88
C GLN A 240 17.17 -4.97 1.24
N ARG A 241 18.48 -4.99 1.47
CA ARG A 241 19.36 -6.00 0.89
C ARG A 241 19.10 -7.43 1.38
N PRO A 242 18.94 -7.70 2.69
CA PRO A 242 18.52 -9.01 3.15
C PRO A 242 17.16 -9.43 2.57
N PHE A 243 16.19 -8.51 2.52
CA PHE A 243 14.88 -8.78 1.95
C PHE A 243 14.97 -9.21 0.48
N GLU A 244 15.71 -8.49 -0.35
CA GLU A 244 15.93 -8.82 -1.77
C GLU A 244 16.52 -10.24 -1.98
N LYS A 245 17.31 -10.72 -1.01
CA LYS A 245 17.96 -12.04 -1.06
C LYS A 245 17.13 -13.16 -0.43
N THR A 246 16.06 -12.81 0.26
CA THR A 246 15.21 -13.77 0.97
C THR A 246 14.29 -14.54 0.01
N PHE A 247 13.88 -13.87 -1.06
CA PHE A 247 12.97 -14.44 -2.05
C PHE A 247 13.68 -14.57 -3.40
N ALA A 248 14.19 -15.78 -3.70
CA ALA A 248 14.90 -16.02 -4.95
C ALA A 248 13.99 -15.82 -6.17
N GLY A 249 14.54 -15.25 -7.24
CA GLY A 249 13.80 -14.94 -8.48
C GLY A 249 13.12 -13.58 -8.48
N TRP A 250 13.09 -12.88 -7.34
CA TRP A 250 12.62 -11.49 -7.30
C TRP A 250 13.56 -10.61 -8.15
N GLY A 251 12.99 -9.90 -9.09
CA GLY A 251 13.72 -8.94 -9.92
C GLY A 251 14.46 -9.51 -11.13
N ASP A 252 14.68 -10.82 -11.26
CA ASP A 252 15.37 -11.44 -12.39
C ASP A 252 14.45 -11.89 -13.53
N GLY A 253 13.16 -11.86 -13.32
CA GLY A 253 12.15 -12.19 -14.32
C GLY A 253 12.11 -13.68 -14.72
N LYS A 254 12.73 -14.57 -13.97
CA LYS A 254 12.87 -15.99 -14.32
C LYS A 254 11.88 -16.93 -13.63
N ALA A 255 11.06 -16.41 -12.72
CA ALA A 255 10.07 -17.23 -12.06
C ALA A 255 8.87 -17.48 -13.00
N ASP A 256 8.86 -18.57 -13.76
CA ASP A 256 7.77 -19.11 -14.60
C ASP A 256 7.18 -18.15 -15.66
N GLY A 257 8.01 -17.28 -16.23
CA GLY A 257 7.54 -16.32 -17.22
C GLY A 257 6.74 -15.12 -16.63
N VAL A 258 6.52 -15.12 -15.32
CA VAL A 258 5.99 -13.96 -14.58
C VAL A 258 7.19 -13.16 -14.10
N THR A 259 7.38 -11.98 -14.64
CA THR A 259 8.45 -11.07 -14.26
C THR A 259 8.27 -10.66 -12.79
N GLY A 260 9.31 -10.71 -11.98
CA GLY A 260 9.30 -10.59 -10.55
C GLY A 260 8.72 -9.32 -9.91
N VAL A 261 8.31 -8.31 -10.69
CA VAL A 261 7.58 -7.12 -10.20
C VAL A 261 6.47 -6.79 -11.18
N GLY A 262 5.23 -7.08 -10.83
CA GLY A 262 4.04 -6.74 -11.61
C GLY A 262 3.24 -5.65 -10.92
N ALA A 263 3.12 -4.47 -11.53
CA ALA A 263 2.24 -3.41 -11.04
C ALA A 263 0.92 -3.47 -11.80
N ASP A 264 -0.19 -3.40 -11.07
CA ASP A 264 -1.53 -3.23 -11.63
C ASP A 264 -1.78 -1.76 -11.96
N CYS A 265 -1.23 -0.84 -11.15
CA CYS A 265 -1.09 0.56 -11.52
C CYS A 265 0.20 1.19 -10.99
N LYS A 266 0.69 2.21 -11.70
CA LYS A 266 1.80 3.07 -11.26
C LYS A 266 1.79 4.38 -12.02
N ALA A 267 1.86 5.51 -11.31
CA ALA A 267 1.89 6.84 -11.92
C ALA A 267 2.54 7.89 -11.03
N GLY A 268 2.90 9.02 -11.64
CA GLY A 268 3.33 10.23 -10.95
C GLY A 268 2.23 11.28 -10.91
N ASP A 269 2.10 11.99 -9.78
CA ASP A 269 1.19 13.13 -9.58
C ASP A 269 1.92 14.22 -8.80
N GLY A 270 2.27 15.32 -9.46
CA GLY A 270 3.07 16.39 -8.87
C GLY A 270 4.44 15.92 -8.38
N ASN A 271 4.75 16.17 -7.11
CA ASN A 271 5.98 15.72 -6.47
C ASN A 271 5.89 14.29 -5.92
N TYR A 272 4.83 13.57 -6.24
CA TYR A 272 4.59 12.22 -5.76
C TYR A 272 4.56 11.22 -6.90
N ALA A 273 4.81 9.97 -6.54
CA ALA A 273 4.53 8.82 -7.38
C ALA A 273 3.89 7.73 -6.52
N PHE A 274 3.15 6.83 -7.12
CA PHE A 274 2.49 5.73 -6.45
C PHE A 274 2.51 4.48 -7.32
N LEU A 275 2.32 3.35 -6.65
CA LEU A 275 2.24 2.06 -7.30
C LEU A 275 1.48 1.08 -6.42
N HIS A 276 0.75 0.16 -7.03
CA HIS A 276 0.33 -1.06 -6.36
C HIS A 276 0.38 -2.25 -7.29
N GLY A 277 0.46 -3.45 -6.70
CA GLY A 277 0.31 -4.71 -7.40
C GLY A 277 -0.20 -5.82 -6.48
N TRP A 278 -1.27 -6.50 -6.91
CA TRP A 278 -1.88 -7.58 -6.15
C TRP A 278 -1.06 -8.88 -6.18
N LYS A 279 -0.15 -9.00 -7.15
CA LYS A 279 0.92 -10.00 -7.26
C LYS A 279 2.23 -9.32 -7.64
N MET A 280 2.59 -8.28 -6.91
CA MET A 280 3.66 -7.38 -7.31
C MET A 280 5.03 -8.04 -7.29
N ILE A 281 5.36 -8.73 -6.21
CA ILE A 281 6.64 -9.43 -6.05
C ILE A 281 6.35 -10.92 -5.97
N THR A 282 7.02 -11.70 -6.81
CA THR A 282 6.98 -13.17 -6.76
C THR A 282 8.38 -13.72 -6.55
N GLY A 283 8.51 -14.77 -5.76
CA GLY A 283 9.80 -15.39 -5.49
C GLY A 283 9.67 -16.71 -4.73
N VAL A 284 10.81 -17.38 -4.54
CA VAL A 284 10.89 -18.59 -3.72
C VAL A 284 11.58 -18.25 -2.40
N HIS A 285 10.96 -18.60 -1.27
CA HIS A 285 11.47 -18.32 0.06
C HIS A 285 12.70 -19.20 0.36
N VAL A 286 13.90 -18.62 0.34
CA VAL A 286 15.18 -19.32 0.44
C VAL A 286 16.06 -18.91 1.60
N LYS A 287 15.68 -17.86 2.35
CA LYS A 287 16.39 -17.43 3.58
C LYS A 287 15.37 -17.09 4.65
N PRO A 288 15.76 -17.07 5.94
CA PRO A 288 14.83 -16.73 7.02
C PRO A 288 14.16 -15.38 6.80
N PHE A 289 12.84 -15.31 7.07
CA PHE A 289 12.05 -14.09 7.02
C PHE A 289 11.15 -14.01 8.26
N LEU A 290 11.26 -12.94 9.03
CA LEU A 290 10.51 -12.72 10.28
C LEU A 290 10.61 -13.91 11.26
N GLY A 291 11.76 -14.58 11.31
CA GLY A 291 11.97 -15.78 12.14
C GLY A 291 11.35 -17.07 11.58
N ILE A 292 10.79 -17.03 10.38
CA ILE A 292 10.34 -18.23 9.67
C ILE A 292 11.51 -18.76 8.85
N GLU A 293 11.90 -20.03 9.10
CA GLU A 293 12.96 -20.69 8.35
C GLU A 293 12.58 -20.88 6.88
N PRO A 294 13.56 -20.99 5.97
CA PRO A 294 13.31 -21.17 4.54
C PRO A 294 12.37 -22.33 4.26
N THR A 295 11.23 -22.03 3.66
CA THR A 295 10.20 -23.04 3.35
C THR A 295 10.38 -23.67 1.98
N GLY A 296 11.10 -23.02 1.07
CA GLY A 296 11.12 -23.38 -0.35
C GLY A 296 9.82 -23.08 -1.10
N ASN A 297 8.83 -22.51 -0.41
CA ASN A 297 7.55 -22.15 -1.01
C ASN A 297 7.73 -21.01 -2.01
N ARG A 298 7.01 -21.14 -3.13
CA ARG A 298 6.79 -20.03 -4.03
C ARG A 298 5.72 -19.13 -3.43
N VAL A 299 5.99 -17.84 -3.33
CA VAL A 299 5.10 -16.84 -2.77
C VAL A 299 4.90 -15.68 -3.72
N PHE A 300 3.81 -14.97 -3.53
CA PHE A 300 3.60 -13.66 -4.11
C PHE A 300 3.21 -12.66 -3.02
N MET A 301 3.57 -11.40 -3.24
CA MET A 301 3.33 -10.31 -2.29
C MET A 301 2.36 -9.31 -2.90
N ARG A 302 1.36 -8.94 -2.11
CA ARG A 302 0.47 -7.80 -2.35
C ARG A 302 1.14 -6.60 -1.73
N ASP A 303 1.44 -5.59 -2.53
CA ASP A 303 2.26 -4.47 -2.10
C ASP A 303 1.81 -3.16 -2.72
N CYS A 304 1.96 -2.07 -1.99
CA CYS A 304 1.71 -0.74 -2.50
C CYS A 304 2.61 0.31 -1.85
N ASP A 305 2.90 1.34 -2.63
CA ASP A 305 3.83 2.39 -2.28
C ASP A 305 3.36 3.77 -2.71
N TRP A 306 3.71 4.77 -1.91
CA TRP A 306 3.68 6.19 -2.26
C TRP A 306 5.05 6.79 -1.97
N TRP A 307 5.60 7.51 -2.92
CA TRP A 307 6.88 8.20 -2.77
C TRP A 307 6.70 9.70 -2.88
N ARG A 308 7.37 10.45 -2.04
CA ARG A 308 7.56 11.88 -2.21
C ARG A 308 8.95 12.18 -2.78
N CYS A 309 8.97 13.00 -3.83
CA CYS A 309 10.18 13.40 -4.55
C CYS A 309 10.50 14.87 -4.26
N SER A 310 11.76 15.17 -4.05
CA SER A 310 12.25 16.55 -3.86
C SER A 310 13.67 16.67 -4.39
N ASN A 311 13.95 17.74 -5.15
CA ASN A 311 15.29 18.03 -5.69
C ASN A 311 15.92 16.83 -6.44
N GLY A 312 15.13 16.12 -7.24
CA GLY A 312 15.60 14.96 -8.01
C GLY A 312 15.95 13.73 -7.17
N LYS A 313 15.44 13.63 -5.94
CA LYS A 313 15.62 12.51 -5.02
C LYS A 313 14.30 12.06 -4.42
N ILE A 314 14.18 10.78 -4.11
CA ILE A 314 13.13 10.24 -3.27
C ILE A 314 13.50 10.56 -1.83
N VAL A 315 12.60 11.18 -1.08
CA VAL A 315 12.84 11.66 0.29
C VAL A 315 11.99 10.97 1.33
N GLU A 316 10.78 10.52 0.96
CA GLU A 316 9.89 9.74 1.82
C GLU A 316 9.21 8.65 0.98
N ASN A 317 8.94 7.52 1.62
CA ASN A 317 8.17 6.43 1.02
C ASN A 317 7.26 5.79 2.08
N TRP A 318 6.00 5.67 1.75
CA TRP A 318 5.00 4.93 2.52
C TRP A 318 4.76 3.60 1.82
N CYS A 319 5.17 2.51 2.46
CA CYS A 319 5.01 1.15 1.93
C CYS A 319 4.00 0.39 2.78
N MET A 320 3.11 -0.34 2.14
CA MET A 320 2.25 -1.33 2.78
C MET A 320 2.37 -2.65 2.06
N LEU A 321 2.64 -3.70 2.82
CA LEU A 321 2.72 -5.08 2.36
C LEU A 321 1.66 -5.89 3.11
N ASP A 322 0.93 -6.75 2.42
CA ASP A 322 0.04 -7.74 3.06
C ASP A 322 0.87 -8.85 3.72
N THR A 323 1.54 -8.46 4.83
CA THR A 323 2.47 -9.34 5.55
C THR A 323 1.74 -10.55 6.16
N LEU A 324 0.46 -10.41 6.54
CA LEU A 324 -0.33 -11.53 7.06
C LEU A 324 -0.56 -12.60 5.98
N HIS A 325 -0.90 -12.16 4.76
CA HIS A 325 -1.03 -13.07 3.63
C HIS A 325 0.30 -13.73 3.23
N LEU A 326 1.42 -12.98 3.31
CA LEU A 326 2.75 -13.54 3.08
C LEU A 326 3.10 -14.58 4.14
N ALA A 327 2.89 -14.29 5.43
CA ALA A 327 3.12 -15.23 6.53
C ALA A 327 2.31 -16.52 6.35
N LEU A 328 1.05 -16.41 5.92
CA LEU A 328 0.19 -17.56 5.65
C LEU A 328 0.77 -18.45 4.53
N GLN A 329 1.29 -17.88 3.45
CA GLN A 329 1.98 -18.64 2.39
C GLN A 329 3.26 -19.32 2.88
N LEU A 330 3.87 -18.79 3.95
CA LEU A 330 5.04 -19.37 4.62
C LEU A 330 4.66 -20.35 5.74
N GLY A 331 3.37 -20.67 5.91
CA GLY A 331 2.87 -21.65 6.86
C GLY A 331 2.58 -21.09 8.26
N ARG A 332 2.46 -19.75 8.42
CA ARG A 332 2.16 -19.10 9.71
C ARG A 332 0.84 -18.33 9.62
N ASP A 333 -0.17 -18.79 10.33
CA ASP A 333 -1.45 -18.10 10.47
C ASP A 333 -1.43 -17.19 11.70
N VAL A 334 -0.89 -15.99 11.52
CA VAL A 334 -0.68 -15.01 12.59
C VAL A 334 -1.99 -14.65 13.31
N ILE A 335 -3.11 -14.56 12.60
CA ILE A 335 -4.40 -14.21 13.20
C ILE A 335 -4.86 -15.32 14.16
N ASN A 336 -4.79 -16.58 13.74
CA ASN A 336 -5.15 -17.71 14.60
C ASN A 336 -4.21 -17.86 15.80
N GLU A 337 -2.92 -17.49 15.65
CA GLU A 337 -1.95 -17.57 16.75
C GLU A 337 -2.19 -16.54 17.87
N ILE A 338 -2.89 -15.45 17.59
CA ILE A 338 -3.14 -14.34 18.54
C ILE A 338 -4.58 -14.25 19.03
N SER A 339 -5.48 -15.06 18.48
CA SER A 339 -6.93 -15.08 18.77
C SER A 339 -7.27 -15.67 20.15
#